data_edf32997461cc36ab2afe65c48b995d0
#
_entry.id   edf32997461cc36ab2afe65c48b995d0
#
_cell.length_a   1.000
_cell.length_b   1.000
_cell.length_c   1.000
_cell.angle_alpha   90.00
_cell.angle_beta   90.00
_cell.angle_gamma   90.00
#
_symmetry.space_group_name_H-M   'P 1'
#
loop_
_entity.id
_entity.type
_entity.pdbx_description
1 polymer ?
#
loop_
_entity_poly.entity_id
_entity_poly.type
_entity_poly.pdbx_seq_one_letter_code
_entity_poly.pdbx_strand_id
1 'polypeptide(L)'
;IVIRPGVIIGGGDIFMKRLLPIFKTSFFIPLFGDGSTKFQPVFIDDVSLAVEKIITDNIEGQGIYELAGSRAISYKDFYNYISKCLNKTRVLVPTPLNLIKPIISIAEKTPFSPLTSEQLLLFEKDNIIQNIDKSFKDLEISPQDTLQITKNIIEN
;
A
#
# COMPACT_ATOMS: atom_id res chain seq x y z
N ILE A 1 22.72 -7.86 -1.89
CA ILE A 1 21.35 -8.01 -1.31
C ILE A 1 20.41 -7.08 -2.05
N VAL A 2 19.22 -7.58 -2.41
CA VAL A 2 18.12 -6.80 -2.98
C VAL A 2 16.97 -6.78 -2.00
N ILE A 3 16.40 -5.61 -1.73
CA ILE A 3 15.23 -5.43 -0.87
C ILE A 3 14.05 -5.06 -1.77
N ARG A 4 12.96 -5.83 -1.67
CA ARG A 4 11.70 -5.62 -2.40
C ARG A 4 10.58 -5.40 -1.38
N PRO A 5 10.28 -4.17 -0.99
CA PRO A 5 9.15 -3.90 -0.13
C PRO A 5 7.83 -4.00 -0.90
N GLY A 6 6.77 -4.37 -0.19
CA GLY A 6 5.40 -4.18 -0.66
C GLY A 6 5.02 -2.69 -0.73
N VAL A 7 3.72 -2.38 -0.75
CA VAL A 7 3.26 -0.98 -0.69
C VAL A 7 3.65 -0.39 0.66
N ILE A 8 4.57 0.58 0.63
CA ILE A 8 5.05 1.24 1.85
C ILE A 8 4.01 2.27 2.31
N ILE A 9 3.64 2.19 3.59
CA ILE A 9 2.81 3.17 4.27
C ILE A 9 3.54 3.76 5.48
N GLY A 10 3.25 5.00 5.82
CA GLY A 10 3.90 5.66 6.96
C GLY A 10 3.64 7.16 7.01
N GLY A 11 4.29 7.82 7.95
CA GLY A 11 4.19 9.27 8.07
C GLY A 11 4.72 9.96 6.81
N GLY A 12 3.83 10.59 6.07
CA GLY A 12 4.23 11.36 4.90
C GLY A 12 4.26 10.60 3.57
N ASP A 13 3.85 9.33 3.54
CA ASP A 13 3.78 8.56 2.30
C ASP A 13 2.79 9.15 1.28
N ILE A 14 3.08 8.93 0.00
CA ILE A 14 2.28 9.49 -1.10
C ILE A 14 0.92 8.79 -1.22
N PHE A 15 0.85 7.49 -0.90
CA PHE A 15 -0.36 6.71 -1.05
C PHE A 15 -1.47 7.22 -0.11
N MET A 16 -1.20 7.29 1.20
CA MET A 16 -2.16 7.81 2.18
C MET A 16 -2.43 9.30 2.00
N LYS A 17 -1.39 10.11 1.66
CA LYS A 17 -1.56 11.54 1.38
C LYS A 17 -2.54 11.84 0.25
N ARG A 18 -2.58 10.99 -0.78
CA ARG A 18 -3.52 11.15 -1.90
C ARG A 18 -4.90 10.56 -1.59
N LEU A 19 -4.93 9.45 -0.85
CA LEU A 19 -6.15 8.71 -0.56
C LEU A 19 -7.02 9.41 0.49
N LEU A 20 -6.45 9.85 1.61
CA LEU A 20 -7.19 10.40 2.74
C LEU A 20 -8.02 11.66 2.41
N PRO A 21 -7.54 12.65 1.63
CA PRO A 21 -8.37 13.78 1.24
C PRO A 21 -9.65 13.36 0.51
N ILE A 22 -9.57 12.36 -0.38
CA ILE A 22 -10.73 11.84 -1.10
C ILE A 22 -11.73 11.25 -0.11
N PHE A 23 -11.27 10.45 0.85
CA PHE A 23 -12.13 9.89 1.90
C PHE A 23 -12.69 10.95 2.85
N LYS A 24 -11.97 12.03 3.09
CA LYS A 24 -12.44 13.12 3.98
C LYS A 24 -13.53 13.98 3.32
N THR A 25 -13.50 14.16 2.01
CA THR A 25 -14.35 15.10 1.26
C THR A 25 -15.45 14.47 0.42
N SER A 26 -15.19 13.32 -0.21
CA SER A 26 -16.11 12.70 -1.18
C SER A 26 -16.98 11.62 -0.53
N PHE A 27 -18.27 11.60 -0.88
CA PHE A 27 -19.19 10.53 -0.47
C PHE A 27 -18.99 9.26 -1.32
N PHE A 28 -18.73 9.43 -2.62
CA PHE A 28 -18.45 8.34 -3.55
C PHE A 28 -16.94 8.17 -3.72
N ILE A 29 -16.45 6.97 -3.49
CA ILE A 29 -15.04 6.62 -3.60
C ILE A 29 -14.86 5.65 -4.77
N PRO A 30 -14.05 5.97 -5.78
CA PRO A 30 -13.77 5.05 -6.86
C PRO A 30 -12.99 3.84 -6.32
N LEU A 31 -13.52 2.65 -6.58
CA LEU A 31 -12.88 1.38 -6.25
C LEU A 31 -12.38 0.78 -7.56
N PHE A 32 -11.08 0.83 -7.80
CA PHE A 32 -10.48 0.37 -9.04
C PHE A 32 -10.66 -1.14 -9.22
N GLY A 33 -11.18 -1.54 -10.39
CA GLY A 33 -11.69 -2.88 -10.62
C GLY A 33 -12.93 -3.15 -9.76
N ASP A 34 -13.00 -4.34 -9.18
CA ASP A 34 -14.01 -4.75 -8.20
C ASP A 34 -13.50 -4.62 -6.74
N GLY A 35 -12.24 -4.22 -6.59
CA GLY A 35 -11.56 -4.08 -5.31
C GLY A 35 -11.14 -5.39 -4.66
N SER A 36 -11.26 -6.52 -5.33
CA SER A 36 -10.83 -7.84 -4.80
C SER A 36 -9.32 -8.01 -4.80
N THR A 37 -8.60 -7.27 -5.66
CA THR A 37 -7.14 -7.27 -5.72
C THR A 37 -6.55 -7.01 -4.34
N LYS A 38 -5.60 -7.84 -3.95
CA LYS A 38 -4.96 -7.81 -2.63
C LYS A 38 -3.59 -7.15 -2.70
N PHE A 39 -3.25 -6.48 -1.63
CA PHE A 39 -1.91 -5.96 -1.40
C PHE A 39 -1.51 -6.22 0.05
N GLN A 40 -0.23 -6.15 0.32
CA GLN A 40 0.33 -6.44 1.64
C GLN A 40 1.18 -5.24 2.08
N PRO A 41 0.53 -4.18 2.59
CA PRO A 41 1.23 -2.95 2.91
C PRO A 41 2.15 -3.14 4.11
N VAL A 42 3.32 -2.51 4.03
CA VAL A 42 4.38 -2.57 5.03
C VAL A 42 4.65 -1.18 5.61
N PHE A 43 4.98 -1.12 6.89
CA PHE A 43 5.33 0.14 7.54
C PHE A 43 6.76 0.56 7.21
N ILE A 44 6.94 1.86 6.98
CA ILE A 44 8.25 2.41 6.60
C ILE A 44 9.33 2.14 7.66
N ASP A 45 8.97 2.20 8.95
CA ASP A 45 9.93 1.97 10.03
C ASP A 45 10.38 0.51 10.09
N ASP A 46 9.49 -0.45 9.78
CA ASP A 46 9.86 -1.87 9.70
C ASP A 46 10.85 -2.10 8.56
N VAL A 47 10.64 -1.45 7.40
CA VAL A 47 11.58 -1.51 6.27
C VAL A 47 12.92 -0.89 6.65
N SER A 48 12.90 0.26 7.34
CA SER A 48 14.11 0.94 7.80
C SER A 48 14.90 0.08 8.78
N LEU A 49 14.21 -0.56 9.73
CA LEU A 49 14.81 -1.48 10.68
C LEU A 49 15.45 -2.70 9.98
N ALA A 50 14.81 -3.23 8.94
CA ALA A 50 15.37 -4.32 8.15
C ALA A 50 16.65 -3.90 7.42
N VAL A 51 16.65 -2.69 6.83
CA VAL A 51 17.86 -2.14 6.19
C VAL A 51 18.97 -1.94 7.19
N GLU A 52 18.67 -1.32 8.33
CA GLU A 52 19.63 -1.13 9.41
C GLU A 52 20.25 -2.45 9.85
N LYS A 53 19.42 -3.47 10.13
CA LYS A 53 19.87 -4.77 10.57
C LYS A 53 20.76 -5.47 9.54
N ILE A 54 20.41 -5.41 8.27
CA ILE A 54 21.24 -5.98 7.19
C ILE A 54 22.63 -5.35 7.17
N ILE A 55 22.72 -4.04 7.41
CA ILE A 55 24.00 -3.31 7.40
C ILE A 55 24.80 -3.58 8.68
N THR A 56 24.17 -3.46 9.86
CA THR A 56 24.85 -3.56 11.16
C THR A 56 25.33 -4.97 11.45
N ASP A 57 24.54 -5.98 11.10
CA ASP A 57 24.89 -7.37 11.32
C ASP A 57 25.83 -7.94 10.23
N ASN A 58 26.28 -7.06 9.29
CA ASN A 58 27.12 -7.45 8.15
C ASN A 58 26.59 -8.70 7.44
N ILE A 59 25.28 -8.74 7.18
CA ILE A 59 24.68 -9.88 6.50
C ILE A 59 25.23 -9.94 5.08
N GLU A 60 26.12 -10.88 4.85
CA GLU A 60 26.77 -11.10 3.57
C GLU A 60 25.98 -12.09 2.71
N GLY A 61 26.26 -12.05 1.40
CA GLY A 61 25.72 -12.98 0.42
C GLY A 61 24.73 -12.35 -0.55
N GLN A 62 24.29 -13.20 -1.49
CA GLN A 62 23.25 -12.83 -2.45
C GLN A 62 21.88 -13.27 -1.92
N GLY A 63 20.89 -12.45 -2.10
CA GLY A 63 19.52 -12.79 -1.74
C GLY A 63 18.55 -11.63 -1.97
N ILE A 64 17.29 -11.99 -2.14
CA ILE A 64 16.19 -11.04 -2.27
C ILE A 64 15.37 -11.13 -0.99
N TYR A 65 15.26 -10.01 -0.29
CA TYR A 65 14.37 -9.87 0.86
C TYR A 65 13.05 -9.26 0.40
N GLU A 66 11.98 -10.02 0.45
CA GLU A 66 10.64 -9.51 0.22
C GLU A 66 10.03 -9.07 1.54
N LEU A 67 9.89 -7.75 1.71
CA LEU A 67 9.45 -7.14 2.94
C LEU A 67 8.00 -6.67 2.80
N ALA A 68 7.07 -7.42 3.37
CA ALA A 68 5.67 -7.05 3.39
C ALA A 68 5.10 -7.08 4.82
N GLY A 69 4.03 -6.33 5.04
CA GLY A 69 3.40 -6.23 6.34
C GLY A 69 2.78 -7.54 6.83
N SER A 70 2.25 -7.51 8.05
CA SER A 70 1.76 -8.69 8.77
C SER A 70 0.61 -9.44 8.07
N ARG A 71 -0.14 -8.78 7.20
CA ARG A 71 -1.30 -9.37 6.51
C ARG A 71 -1.52 -8.80 5.11
N ALA A 72 -2.01 -9.64 4.21
CA ALA A 72 -2.60 -9.21 2.94
C ALA A 72 -4.05 -8.75 3.15
N ILE A 73 -4.44 -7.69 2.46
CA ILE A 73 -5.80 -7.13 2.53
C ILE A 73 -6.27 -6.74 1.13
N SER A 74 -7.57 -6.90 0.82
CA SER A 74 -8.13 -6.40 -0.43
C SER A 74 -8.26 -4.87 -0.40
N TYR A 75 -8.21 -4.22 -1.56
CA TYR A 75 -8.46 -2.76 -1.63
C TYR A 75 -9.85 -2.40 -1.10
N LYS A 76 -10.85 -3.24 -1.35
CA LYS A 76 -12.21 -3.06 -0.83
C LYS A 76 -12.24 -3.06 0.70
N ASP A 77 -11.60 -4.05 1.33
CA ASP A 77 -11.58 -4.15 2.79
C ASP A 77 -10.77 -3.01 3.42
N PHE A 78 -9.66 -2.64 2.79
CA PHE A 78 -8.84 -1.51 3.22
C PHE A 78 -9.61 -0.19 3.15
N TYR A 79 -10.37 0.05 2.08
CA TYR A 79 -11.20 1.25 1.92
C TYR A 79 -12.35 1.28 2.94
N ASN A 80 -12.98 0.14 3.20
CA ASN A 80 -13.98 0.02 4.25
C ASN A 80 -13.37 0.31 5.63
N TYR A 81 -12.14 -0.15 5.87
CA TYR A 81 -11.42 0.12 7.11
C TYR A 81 -11.13 1.62 7.29
N ILE A 82 -10.64 2.29 6.25
CA ILE A 82 -10.44 3.76 6.28
C ILE A 82 -11.74 4.50 6.59
N SER A 83 -12.84 4.11 5.92
CA SER A 83 -14.17 4.70 6.16
C SER A 83 -14.59 4.56 7.63
N LYS A 84 -14.34 3.37 8.20
CA LYS A 84 -14.61 3.09 9.62
C LYS A 84 -13.75 3.94 10.56
N CYS A 85 -12.45 4.06 10.30
CA CYS A 85 -11.53 4.89 11.11
C CYS A 85 -11.93 6.36 11.07
N LEU A 86 -12.38 6.86 9.93
CA LEU A 86 -12.88 8.24 9.79
C LEU A 86 -14.27 8.44 10.37
N ASN A 87 -14.94 7.39 10.84
CA ASN A 87 -16.36 7.41 11.25
C ASN A 87 -17.26 8.04 10.17
N LYS A 88 -17.03 7.70 8.90
CA LYS A 88 -17.76 8.23 7.76
C LYS A 88 -18.26 7.11 6.86
N THR A 89 -19.55 7.12 6.54
CA THR A 89 -20.10 6.22 5.52
C THR A 89 -19.64 6.67 4.13
N ARG A 90 -19.07 5.73 3.36
CA ARG A 90 -18.63 5.94 1.99
C ARG A 90 -19.21 4.88 1.08
N VAL A 91 -19.62 5.29 -0.11
CA VAL A 91 -20.09 4.39 -1.16
C VAL A 91 -18.93 4.07 -2.07
N LEU A 92 -18.46 2.83 -2.05
CA LEU A 92 -17.41 2.37 -2.94
C LEU A 92 -18.03 2.07 -4.31
N VAL A 93 -17.55 2.76 -5.34
CA VAL A 93 -18.06 2.63 -6.71
C VAL A 93 -17.07 1.81 -7.53
N PRO A 94 -17.39 0.55 -7.88
CA PRO A 94 -16.55 -0.26 -8.75
C PRO A 94 -16.28 0.47 -10.08
N THR A 95 -15.02 0.66 -10.39
CA THR A 95 -14.59 1.43 -11.56
C THR A 95 -13.71 0.55 -12.43
N PRO A 96 -14.22 0.04 -13.58
CA PRO A 96 -13.45 -0.81 -14.46
C PRO A 96 -12.16 -0.13 -14.94
N LEU A 97 -11.03 -0.82 -14.82
CA LEU A 97 -9.70 -0.27 -15.11
C LEU A 97 -9.56 0.18 -16.58
N ASN A 98 -10.20 -0.53 -17.50
CA ASN A 98 -10.21 -0.18 -18.93
C ASN A 98 -10.86 1.18 -19.21
N LEU A 99 -11.82 1.61 -18.39
CA LEU A 99 -12.48 2.91 -18.54
C LEU A 99 -11.65 4.05 -17.94
N ILE A 100 -10.90 3.76 -16.87
CA ILE A 100 -10.16 4.80 -16.16
C ILE A 100 -8.73 5.01 -16.72
N LYS A 101 -8.13 4.00 -17.33
CA LYS A 101 -6.78 4.09 -17.92
C LYS A 101 -6.61 5.30 -18.87
N PRO A 102 -7.49 5.54 -19.86
CA PRO A 102 -7.32 6.68 -20.76
C PRO A 102 -7.47 8.02 -20.01
N ILE A 103 -8.32 8.08 -19.00
CA ILE A 103 -8.52 9.30 -18.20
C ILE A 103 -7.25 9.61 -17.40
N ILE A 104 -6.68 8.62 -16.74
CA ILE A 104 -5.44 8.79 -15.96
C ILE A 104 -4.28 9.14 -16.88
N SER A 105 -4.13 8.50 -18.02
CA SER A 105 -3.06 8.79 -18.99
C SER A 105 -3.07 10.25 -19.50
N ILE A 106 -4.24 10.87 -19.54
CA ILE A 106 -4.34 12.31 -19.83
C ILE A 106 -4.06 13.14 -18.58
N ALA A 107 -4.64 12.75 -17.43
CA ALA A 107 -4.55 13.48 -16.19
C ALA A 107 -3.11 13.52 -15.63
N GLU A 108 -2.33 12.45 -15.80
CA GLU A 108 -0.95 12.37 -15.30
C GLU A 108 0.02 13.39 -15.93
N LYS A 109 -0.38 13.98 -17.06
CA LYS A 109 0.34 15.10 -17.67
C LYS A 109 0.14 16.42 -16.93
N THR A 110 -0.75 16.43 -15.94
CA THR A 110 -1.03 17.60 -15.10
C THR A 110 -0.52 17.36 -13.67
N PRO A 111 -0.15 18.41 -12.91
CA PRO A 111 0.31 18.27 -11.54
C PRO A 111 -0.80 17.85 -10.56
N PHE A 112 -2.03 17.76 -11.02
CA PHE A 112 -3.21 17.46 -10.20
C PHE A 112 -3.68 16.00 -10.32
N SER A 113 -2.96 15.14 -11.05
CA SER A 113 -3.37 13.74 -11.19
C SER A 113 -3.28 13.02 -9.83
N PRO A 114 -4.38 12.39 -9.38
CA PRO A 114 -4.37 11.63 -8.13
C PRO A 114 -3.56 10.32 -8.26
N LEU A 115 -3.38 9.80 -9.47
CA LEU A 115 -2.71 8.55 -9.78
C LEU A 115 -1.93 8.66 -11.09
N THR A 116 -0.95 7.78 -11.27
CA THR A 116 -0.25 7.58 -12.54
C THR A 116 -0.70 6.28 -13.20
N SER A 117 -0.48 6.17 -14.52
CA SER A 117 -0.75 4.93 -15.26
C SER A 117 -0.01 3.72 -14.68
N GLU A 118 1.20 3.91 -14.18
CA GLU A 118 1.98 2.86 -13.52
C GLU A 118 1.33 2.43 -12.19
N GLN A 119 0.80 3.36 -11.42
CA GLN A 119 0.11 3.06 -10.17
C GLN A 119 -1.18 2.27 -10.39
N LEU A 120 -1.83 2.39 -11.56
CA LEU A 120 -3.00 1.57 -11.89
C LEU A 120 -2.67 0.09 -12.00
N LEU A 121 -1.42 -0.28 -12.35
CA LEU A 121 -0.99 -1.67 -12.42
C LEU A 121 -1.08 -2.37 -11.06
N LEU A 122 -0.97 -1.62 -9.96
CA LEU A 122 -1.12 -2.16 -8.60
C LEU A 122 -2.53 -2.68 -8.30
N PHE A 123 -3.52 -2.27 -9.10
CA PHE A 123 -4.90 -2.72 -8.96
C PHE A 123 -5.27 -3.87 -9.91
N GLU A 124 -4.36 -4.25 -10.83
CA GLU A 124 -4.61 -5.32 -11.80
C GLU A 124 -4.28 -6.71 -11.27
N LYS A 125 -3.26 -6.79 -10.41
CA LYS A 125 -2.76 -8.06 -9.88
C LYS A 125 -2.48 -7.94 -8.40
N ASP A 126 -2.61 -9.06 -7.70
CA ASP A 126 -2.25 -9.13 -6.30
C ASP A 126 -0.78 -8.75 -6.09
N ASN A 127 -0.56 -7.81 -5.18
CA ASN A 127 0.76 -7.40 -4.72
C ASN A 127 1.00 -7.94 -3.32
N ILE A 128 1.18 -9.24 -3.25
CA ILE A 128 1.43 -10.01 -2.04
C ILE A 128 2.69 -10.84 -2.22
N ILE A 129 3.36 -11.16 -1.12
CA ILE A 129 4.50 -12.07 -1.15
C ILE A 129 4.01 -13.46 -1.57
N GLN A 130 4.58 -14.02 -2.63
CA GLN A 130 4.22 -15.34 -3.15
C GLN A 130 5.31 -16.38 -2.95
N ASN A 131 6.56 -16.01 -3.18
CA ASN A 131 7.72 -16.90 -3.04
C ASN A 131 8.76 -16.18 -2.19
N ILE A 132 8.97 -16.66 -0.99
CA ILE A 132 9.85 -16.02 -0.03
C ILE A 132 11.19 -16.73 -0.08
N ASP A 133 12.19 -16.13 -0.74
CA ASP A 133 13.58 -16.49 -0.51
C ASP A 133 13.98 -16.05 0.89
N LYS A 134 13.79 -14.77 1.20
CA LYS A 134 14.04 -14.19 2.53
C LYS A 134 12.99 -13.13 2.86
N SER A 135 12.71 -12.95 4.14
CA SER A 135 11.67 -12.07 4.65
C SER A 135 12.10 -11.40 5.96
N PHE A 136 11.20 -10.68 6.61
CA PHE A 136 11.39 -10.16 7.96
C PHE A 136 11.76 -11.25 8.98
N LYS A 137 11.29 -12.49 8.82
CA LYS A 137 11.62 -13.60 9.72
C LYS A 137 13.09 -13.93 9.71
N ASP A 138 13.75 -13.86 8.55
CA ASP A 138 15.18 -14.13 8.43
C ASP A 138 16.04 -13.04 9.06
N LEU A 139 15.41 -11.89 9.34
CA LEU A 139 15.99 -10.78 10.08
C LEU A 139 15.52 -10.73 11.55
N GLU A 140 14.77 -11.73 12.02
CA GLU A 140 14.16 -11.77 13.36
C GLU A 140 13.31 -10.52 13.66
N ILE A 141 12.66 -9.94 12.63
CA ILE A 141 11.78 -8.78 12.74
C ILE A 141 10.34 -9.25 12.62
N SER A 142 9.49 -8.78 13.53
CA SER A 142 8.04 -8.96 13.47
C SER A 142 7.41 -7.67 12.92
N PRO A 143 6.89 -7.64 11.69
CA PRO A 143 6.32 -6.43 11.12
C PRO A 143 5.06 -6.03 11.88
N GLN A 144 4.89 -4.73 12.06
CA GLN A 144 3.77 -4.14 12.76
C GLN A 144 2.43 -4.39 12.06
N ASP A 145 1.31 -4.30 12.81
CA ASP A 145 -0.02 -4.44 12.23
C ASP A 145 -0.36 -3.23 11.35
N THR A 146 -0.45 -3.47 10.07
CA THR A 146 -0.74 -2.47 9.04
C THR A 146 -2.04 -1.70 9.31
N LEU A 147 -3.08 -2.37 9.82
CA LEU A 147 -4.35 -1.71 10.11
C LEU A 147 -4.23 -0.77 11.30
N GLN A 148 -3.48 -1.16 12.34
CA GLN A 148 -3.23 -0.30 13.49
C GLN A 148 -2.45 0.95 13.08
N ILE A 149 -1.43 0.80 12.23
CA ILE A 149 -0.65 1.93 11.71
C ILE A 149 -1.53 2.85 10.86
N THR A 150 -2.34 2.26 9.97
CA THR A 150 -3.30 3.04 9.14
C THR A 150 -4.22 3.87 10.02
N LYS A 151 -4.72 3.30 11.11
CA LYS A 151 -5.54 4.03 12.09
C LYS A 151 -4.77 5.20 12.70
N ASN A 152 -3.56 4.96 13.17
CA ASN A 152 -2.71 6.01 13.76
C ASN A 152 -2.44 7.16 12.77
N ILE A 153 -2.22 6.86 11.49
CA ILE A 153 -2.02 7.87 10.44
C ILE A 153 -3.28 8.71 10.20
N ILE A 154 -4.46 8.11 10.36
CA ILE A 154 -5.75 8.79 10.13
C ILE A 154 -6.11 9.72 11.29
N GLU A 155 -5.75 9.30 12.51
CA GLU A 155 -6.08 10.01 13.76
C GLU A 155 -5.13 11.18 14.08
N ASN A 156 -3.93 11.20 13.46
CA ASN A 156 -2.96 12.30 13.54
C ASN A 156 -3.16 13.33 12.40
#